data_66e7b40a9bb190d0fbe94192964ec1de
#
_entry.id   66e7b40a9bb190d0fbe94192964ec1de
#
_cell.length_a   1.000
_cell.length_b   1.000
_cell.length_c   1.000
_cell.angle_alpha   90.00
_cell.angle_beta   90.00
_cell.angle_gamma   90.00
#
_symmetry.space_group_name_H-M   'P 1'
#
loop_
_entity.id
_entity.type
_entity.pdbx_description
1 polymer ?
#
loop_
_entity_poly.entity_id
_entity_poly.type
_entity_poly.pdbx_seq_one_letter_code
_entity_poly.pdbx_strand_id
1 'polypeptide(L)' 'RGQFQDGSYVPVAGDIIFFDWQGNGDVDHAGIIESVVNGIVYTIEGNSGDVCRRRSYSIGYDGIYGYGIVTYQ' A
#
# COMPACT_ATOMS: atom_id res chain seq x y z
N ARG A 1 1.47 -16.98 3.59
CA ARG A 1 1.35 -16.91 2.13
C ARG A 1 0.67 -15.63 1.72
N GLY A 2 1.19 -14.95 0.74
CA GLY A 2 0.64 -13.72 0.24
C GLY A 2 -0.09 -13.90 -1.08
N GLN A 3 -1.02 -12.99 -1.35
CA GLN A 3 -1.70 -12.89 -2.63
C GLN A 3 -1.61 -11.44 -3.08
N PHE A 4 -1.51 -11.24 -4.39
CA PHE A 4 -1.45 -9.91 -4.95
C PHE A 4 -2.83 -9.49 -5.45
N GLN A 5 -3.20 -8.24 -5.20
CA GLN A 5 -4.41 -7.62 -5.71
C GLN A 5 -4.05 -6.31 -6.40
N ASP A 6 -4.78 -5.96 -7.45
CA ASP A 6 -4.52 -4.71 -8.15
C ASP A 6 -5.06 -3.50 -7.39
N GLY A 7 -4.91 -2.32 -7.97
CA GLY A 7 -5.27 -1.07 -7.32
C GLY A 7 -6.76 -0.87 -7.05
N SER A 8 -7.62 -1.71 -7.59
CA SER A 8 -9.07 -1.61 -7.33
C SER A 8 -9.49 -2.34 -6.06
N TYR A 9 -8.59 -3.12 -5.48
CA TYR A 9 -8.86 -3.85 -4.25
C TYR A 9 -9.01 -2.88 -3.07
N VAL A 10 -9.93 -3.18 -2.16
CA VAL A 10 -10.07 -2.42 -0.92
C VAL A 10 -9.28 -3.15 0.18
N PRO A 11 -8.13 -2.61 0.58
CA PRO A 11 -7.27 -3.32 1.53
C PRO A 11 -7.81 -3.24 2.96
N VAL A 12 -7.22 -4.07 3.82
CA VAL A 12 -7.49 -4.05 5.25
C VAL A 12 -6.18 -3.86 6.00
N ALA A 13 -6.29 -3.50 7.27
CA ALA A 13 -5.11 -3.32 8.12
C ALA A 13 -4.23 -4.58 8.09
N GLY A 14 -2.94 -4.38 7.94
CA GLY A 14 -1.97 -5.46 7.85
C GLY A 14 -1.59 -5.86 6.43
N ASP A 15 -2.37 -5.45 5.44
CA ASP A 15 -2.01 -5.68 4.04
C ASP A 15 -0.80 -4.82 3.67
N ILE A 16 -0.09 -5.23 2.62
CA ILE A 16 1.03 -4.47 2.10
C ILE A 16 0.55 -3.69 0.89
N ILE A 17 0.95 -2.43 0.79
CA ILE A 17 0.65 -1.58 -0.36
C ILE A 17 1.93 -1.39 -1.16
N PHE A 18 1.83 -1.50 -2.47
CA PHE A 18 2.94 -1.32 -3.40
C PHE A 18 2.69 -0.09 -4.27
N PHE A 19 3.73 0.68 -4.49
CA PHE A 19 3.63 1.90 -5.28
C PHE A 19 4.53 1.82 -6.51
N ASP A 20 4.06 2.43 -7.59
CA ASP A 20 4.84 2.65 -8.79
C ASP A 20 4.78 4.16 -9.08
N TRP A 21 5.65 4.90 -8.42
CA TRP A 21 5.64 6.36 -8.53
C TRP A 21 6.00 6.85 -9.91
N GLN A 22 6.77 6.05 -10.65
CA GLN A 22 7.25 6.45 -11.96
C GLN A 22 6.30 6.05 -13.09
N GLY A 23 5.33 5.19 -12.81
CA GLY A 23 4.38 4.75 -13.82
C GLY A 23 4.98 3.86 -14.87
N ASN A 24 6.06 3.14 -14.54
CA ASN A 24 6.79 2.31 -15.50
C ASN A 24 6.51 0.81 -15.35
N GLY A 25 5.57 0.44 -14.49
CA GLY A 25 5.23 -0.95 -14.28
C GLY A 25 6.08 -1.66 -13.24
N ASP A 26 7.05 -0.98 -12.64
CA ASP A 26 7.91 -1.55 -11.62
C ASP A 26 7.60 -0.95 -10.26
N VAL A 27 7.46 -1.81 -9.26
CA VAL A 27 7.25 -1.36 -7.89
C VAL A 27 8.53 -0.73 -7.37
N ASP A 28 8.44 0.52 -6.92
CA ASP A 28 9.60 1.23 -6.41
C ASP A 28 9.47 1.64 -4.93
N HIS A 29 8.34 1.32 -4.31
CA HIS A 29 8.13 1.66 -2.90
C HIS A 29 7.02 0.78 -2.33
N ALA A 30 7.05 0.53 -1.03
CA ALA A 30 6.04 -0.26 -0.36
C ALA A 30 5.79 0.27 1.05
N GLY A 31 4.62 -0.04 1.57
CA GLY A 31 4.25 0.31 2.93
C GLY A 31 3.29 -0.73 3.50
N ILE A 32 2.85 -0.48 4.72
CA ILE A 32 1.88 -1.34 5.39
C ILE A 32 0.60 -0.56 5.62
N ILE A 33 -0.54 -1.19 5.36
CA ILE A 33 -1.84 -0.57 5.59
C ILE A 33 -2.10 -0.52 7.09
N GLU A 34 -2.31 0.68 7.60
CA GLU A 34 -2.69 0.88 8.99
C GLU A 34 -4.21 0.78 9.15
N SER A 35 -4.94 1.44 8.29
CA SER A 35 -6.40 1.43 8.31
C SER A 35 -6.95 1.94 6.99
N VAL A 36 -8.24 1.72 6.77
CA VAL A 36 -8.97 2.27 5.62
C VAL A 36 -10.26 2.86 6.16
N VAL A 37 -10.48 4.13 5.93
CA VAL A 37 -11.66 4.83 6.43
C VAL A 37 -12.21 5.72 5.32
N ASN A 38 -13.49 5.52 4.98
CA ASN A 38 -14.20 6.36 4.01
C ASN A 38 -13.45 6.50 2.68
N GLY A 39 -12.89 5.39 2.18
CA GLY A 39 -12.19 5.40 0.90
C GLY A 39 -10.78 5.97 0.96
N ILE A 40 -10.27 6.25 2.15
CA ILE A 40 -8.91 6.72 2.34
C ILE A 40 -8.09 5.63 3.00
N VAL A 41 -6.96 5.30 2.38
CA VAL A 41 -6.01 4.30 2.87
C VAL A 41 -4.95 5.01 3.68
N TYR A 42 -4.79 4.63 4.93
CA TYR A 42 -3.74 5.16 5.79
C TYR A 42 -2.63 4.12 5.88
N THR A 43 -1.40 4.57 5.65
CA THR A 43 -0.24 3.68 5.55
C THR A 43 0.83 4.07 6.54
N ILE A 44 1.70 3.11 6.84
CA ILE A 44 2.96 3.36 7.52
C ILE A 44 4.05 2.97 6.54
N GLU A 45 4.93 3.91 6.24
CA GLU A 45 5.95 3.73 5.21
C GLU A 45 7.31 4.08 5.80
N GLY A 46 8.29 3.21 5.55
CA GLY A 46 9.66 3.52 5.86
C GLY A 46 10.30 4.31 4.72
N ASN A 47 11.32 5.09 5.03
CA ASN A 47 12.10 5.75 4.01
C ASN A 47 13.58 5.56 4.31
N SER A 48 14.43 6.10 3.43
CA SER A 48 15.86 5.87 3.49
C SER A 48 16.53 6.46 4.73
N GLY A 49 15.85 7.28 5.48
CA GLY A 49 16.38 7.88 6.70
C GLY A 49 15.99 7.14 7.97
N ASP A 50 15.53 5.90 7.86
CA ASP A 50 15.06 5.08 8.98
C ASP A 50 13.88 5.71 9.72
N VAL A 51 13.13 6.56 9.04
CA VAL A 51 11.96 7.22 9.62
C VAL A 51 10.71 6.59 9.04
N CYS A 52 9.84 6.10 9.91
CA CYS A 52 8.53 5.62 9.51
C CYS A 52 7.58 6.80 9.45
N ARG A 53 6.83 6.92 8.37
CA ARG A 53 5.87 8.01 8.19
C ARG A 53 4.49 7.45 7.94
N ARG A 54 3.50 8.12 8.51
CA ARG A 54 2.11 7.86 8.16
C ARG A 54 1.73 8.72 7.00
N ARG A 55 1.09 8.11 6.02
CA ARG A 55 0.59 8.81 4.85
C ARG A 55 -0.83 8.35 4.57
N SER A 56 -1.50 9.05 3.68
CA SER A 56 -2.85 8.68 3.27
C SER A 56 -3.01 8.88 1.78
N TYR A 57 -3.84 8.02 1.19
CA TYR A 57 -4.11 8.03 -0.26
C TYR A 57 -5.57 7.64 -0.48
N SER A 58 -6.19 8.20 -1.52
CA SER A 58 -7.50 7.72 -1.95
C SER A 58 -7.37 6.33 -2.56
N ILE A 59 -8.34 5.47 -2.33
CA ILE A 59 -8.40 4.20 -3.04
C ILE A 59 -8.46 4.49 -4.53
N GLY A 60 -7.63 3.80 -5.31
CA GLY A 60 -7.56 4.06 -6.75
C GLY A 60 -6.59 5.15 -7.16
N TYR A 61 -5.83 5.70 -6.20
CA TYR A 61 -4.80 6.68 -6.51
C TYR A 61 -3.80 6.11 -7.52
N ASP A 62 -3.42 6.89 -8.52
CA ASP A 62 -2.63 6.42 -9.65
C ASP A 62 -1.26 5.85 -9.27
N GLY A 63 -0.67 6.33 -8.18
CA GLY A 63 0.62 5.84 -7.71
C GLY A 63 0.57 4.47 -7.07
N ILE A 64 -0.63 3.95 -6.77
CA ILE A 64 -0.77 2.63 -6.15
C ILE A 64 -0.69 1.57 -7.24
N TYR A 65 0.32 0.71 -7.14
CA TYR A 65 0.47 -0.42 -8.06
C TYR A 65 -0.48 -1.55 -7.70
N GLY A 66 -0.61 -1.83 -6.42
CA GLY A 66 -1.47 -2.90 -5.95
C GLY A 66 -1.21 -3.22 -4.49
N TYR A 67 -1.74 -4.33 -4.03
CA TYR A 67 -1.69 -4.72 -2.62
C TYR A 67 -1.29 -6.17 -2.48
N GLY A 68 -0.56 -6.47 -1.42
CA GLY A 68 -0.26 -7.84 -1.04
C GLY A 68 -1.10 -8.21 0.18
N ILE A 69 -1.82 -9.30 0.10
CA ILE A 69 -2.61 -9.82 1.21
C ILE A 69 -1.75 -10.82 1.96
N VAL A 70 -1.57 -10.58 3.26
CA VAL A 70 -0.80 -11.47 4.11
C VAL A 70 -1.77 -12.28 4.94
N THR A 71 -1.68 -13.60 4.83
CA THR A 71 -2.52 -14.50 5.61
C THR A 71 -1.73 -14.98 6.81
N TYR A 72 -2.27 -14.74 7.98
CA TYR A 72 -1.65 -15.20 9.24
C TYR A 72 -2.29 -16.52 9.67
N GLN A 73 -1.45 -17.46 10.04
CA GLN A 73 -1.89 -18.79 10.47
C GLN A 73 -1.67 -18.99 11.95
#